data_09aeadf8ecf82608caebd1b2c3ef7eba
#
_entry.id   09aeadf8ecf82608caebd1b2c3ef7eba
#
_cell.length_a   1.000
_cell.length_b   1.000
_cell.length_c   1.000
_cell.angle_alpha   90.00
_cell.angle_beta   90.00
_cell.angle_gamma   90.00
#
_symmetry.space_group_name_H-M   'P 1'
#
loop_
_entity.id
_entity.type
_entity.pdbx_description
1 polymer ?
#
loop_
_entity_poly.entity_id
_entity_poly.type
_entity_poly.pdbx_seq_one_letter_code
_entity_poly.pdbx_strand_id
1 'polypeptide(L)'
;MNEKRVYTFGNGKAEGRADMRNLLGGKGANLAEMNLIGVPVPPGFTITTDVCNEYFEKGKDDVVALLKDDVAKAVSHIENLMNSKFGDVDNPLLVSVRSGARASMPGMMDTILNLGLNDDVVEGLAKKTGNERFAYDSYRRFVQMYGDVVLGMKPVNKEDIDPFEAIIQ
;
A
#
# COMPACT_ATOMS: atom_id res chain seq x y z
N MET A 1 -21.60 17.76 -3.66
CA MET A 1 -20.19 18.16 -3.56
C MET A 1 -19.37 16.88 -3.62
N ASN A 2 -18.43 16.77 -4.56
CA ASN A 2 -17.58 15.57 -4.63
C ASN A 2 -16.65 15.59 -3.41
N GLU A 3 -16.88 14.72 -2.47
CA GLU A 3 -16.11 14.62 -1.25
C GLU A 3 -14.73 14.05 -1.59
N LYS A 4 -13.66 14.73 -1.18
CA LYS A 4 -12.29 14.32 -1.46
C LYS A 4 -11.97 13.02 -0.73
N ARG A 5 -11.56 11.99 -1.48
CA ARG A 5 -11.30 10.64 -0.96
C ARG A 5 -9.84 10.25 -0.86
N VAL A 6 -8.96 10.97 -1.55
CA VAL A 6 -7.52 10.67 -1.60
C VAL A 6 -6.74 11.92 -1.20
N TYR A 7 -5.83 11.75 -0.22
CA TYR A 7 -5.00 12.82 0.35
C TYR A 7 -3.53 12.46 0.18
N THR A 8 -2.81 13.25 -0.61
CA THR A 8 -1.40 13.04 -0.90
C THR A 8 -0.49 13.70 0.13
N PHE A 9 0.73 13.16 0.29
CA PHE A 9 1.81 13.74 1.06
C PHE A 9 3.16 13.38 0.42
N GLY A 10 4.16 14.25 0.60
CA GLY A 10 5.51 14.06 0.07
C GLY A 10 6.25 15.38 -0.10
N ASN A 11 7.56 15.33 -0.03
CA ASN A 11 8.44 16.48 -0.25
C ASN A 11 8.09 17.72 0.59
N GLY A 12 7.82 17.53 1.89
CA GLY A 12 7.49 18.61 2.81
C GLY A 12 6.08 19.18 2.65
N LYS A 13 5.22 18.56 1.84
CA LYS A 13 3.84 18.99 1.59
C LYS A 13 2.88 17.86 1.92
N ALA A 14 1.74 18.20 2.51
CA ALA A 14 0.66 17.24 2.74
C ALA A 14 -0.69 17.93 2.65
N GLU A 15 -1.68 17.22 2.13
CA GLU A 15 -3.06 17.68 2.07
C GLU A 15 -3.82 17.42 3.38
N GLY A 16 -3.34 16.47 4.18
CA GLY A 16 -3.84 16.13 5.50
C GLY A 16 -3.01 16.73 6.63
N ARG A 17 -3.51 16.59 7.88
CA ARG A 17 -2.88 17.06 9.12
C ARG A 17 -3.21 16.13 10.29
N ALA A 18 -2.52 16.32 11.43
CA ALA A 18 -2.67 15.50 12.63
C ALA A 18 -4.09 15.50 13.22
N ASP A 19 -4.83 16.60 13.07
CA ASP A 19 -6.21 16.74 13.56
C ASP A 19 -7.24 15.95 12.73
N MET A 20 -6.87 15.49 11.54
CA MET A 20 -7.76 14.77 10.61
C MET A 20 -7.80 13.25 10.86
N ARG A 21 -7.54 12.77 12.07
CA ARG A 21 -7.49 11.34 12.42
C ARG A 21 -8.78 10.57 12.11
N ASN A 22 -9.92 11.22 12.24
CA ASN A 22 -11.20 10.59 11.94
C ASN A 22 -11.34 10.26 10.44
N LEU A 23 -10.79 11.12 9.58
CA LEU A 23 -10.86 11.00 8.14
C LEU A 23 -9.70 10.16 7.55
N LEU A 24 -8.48 10.35 8.05
CA LEU A 24 -7.27 9.74 7.48
C LEU A 24 -6.80 8.51 8.27
N GLY A 25 -7.45 8.20 9.38
CA GLY A 25 -6.92 7.23 10.34
C GLY A 25 -5.68 7.76 11.06
N GLY A 26 -5.26 7.07 12.13
CA GLY A 26 -4.11 7.51 12.92
C GLY A 26 -2.80 7.51 12.12
N LYS A 27 -2.58 6.49 11.28
CA LYS A 27 -1.36 6.38 10.45
C LYS A 27 -1.32 7.48 9.38
N GLY A 28 -2.42 7.68 8.64
CA GLY A 28 -2.49 8.68 7.58
C GLY A 28 -2.30 10.10 8.09
N ALA A 29 -2.98 10.47 9.18
CA ALA A 29 -2.84 11.78 9.80
C ALA A 29 -1.41 12.02 10.32
N ASN A 30 -0.79 11.02 10.97
CA ASN A 30 0.57 11.15 11.47
C ASN A 30 1.61 11.26 10.34
N LEU A 31 1.48 10.47 9.26
CA LEU A 31 2.38 10.57 8.10
C LEU A 31 2.31 11.94 7.44
N ALA A 32 1.10 12.49 7.29
CA ALA A 32 0.89 13.84 6.79
C ALA A 32 1.59 14.89 7.67
N GLU A 33 1.38 14.82 8.99
CA GLU A 33 2.02 15.74 9.95
C GLU A 33 3.54 15.61 9.94
N MET A 34 4.07 14.40 10.00
CA MET A 34 5.52 14.16 9.95
C MET A 34 6.15 14.80 8.71
N ASN A 35 5.47 14.72 7.57
CA ASN A 35 5.94 15.35 6.35
C ASN A 35 5.92 16.87 6.43
N LEU A 36 4.86 17.47 7.01
CA LEU A 36 4.75 18.92 7.18
C LEU A 36 5.79 19.52 8.13
N ILE A 37 6.17 18.79 9.17
CA ILE A 37 7.22 19.23 10.12
C ILE A 37 8.63 18.90 9.66
N GLY A 38 8.80 18.37 8.44
CA GLY A 38 10.11 18.14 7.83
C GLY A 38 10.79 16.81 8.20
N VAL A 39 10.06 15.87 8.83
CA VAL A 39 10.58 14.51 9.01
C VAL A 39 10.66 13.82 7.65
N PRO A 40 11.80 13.19 7.28
CA PRO A 40 11.93 12.52 6.01
C PRO A 40 11.09 11.24 5.96
N VAL A 41 9.88 11.37 5.44
CA VAL A 41 8.97 10.25 5.17
C VAL A 41 8.86 10.04 3.66
N PRO A 42 8.79 8.80 3.18
CA PRO A 42 8.51 8.51 1.78
C PRO A 42 7.18 9.15 1.34
N PRO A 43 7.07 9.65 0.11
CA PRO A 43 5.82 10.17 -0.41
C PRO A 43 4.77 9.08 -0.49
N GLY A 44 3.51 9.47 -0.36
CA GLY A 44 2.40 8.56 -0.38
C GLY A 44 1.06 9.25 -0.46
N PHE A 45 0.00 8.49 -0.30
CA PHE A 45 -1.36 9.00 -0.15
C PHE A 45 -2.17 8.16 0.81
N THR A 46 -3.21 8.75 1.35
CA THR A 46 -4.19 8.09 2.22
C THR A 46 -5.55 8.10 1.56
N ILE A 47 -6.19 6.95 1.47
CA ILE A 47 -7.60 6.83 1.14
C ILE A 47 -8.39 7.00 2.45
N THR A 48 -9.43 7.83 2.44
CA THR A 48 -10.16 8.19 3.65
C THR A 48 -10.91 7.02 4.28
N THR A 49 -11.15 7.10 5.58
CA THR A 49 -11.93 6.10 6.32
C THR A 49 -13.38 5.97 5.83
N ASP A 50 -13.93 7.04 5.25
CA ASP A 50 -15.29 7.05 4.72
C ASP A 50 -15.43 6.12 3.51
N VAL A 51 -14.37 5.94 2.73
CA VAL A 51 -14.34 4.96 1.63
C VAL A 51 -14.51 3.53 2.14
N CYS A 52 -14.07 3.22 3.36
CA CYS A 52 -14.32 1.92 3.98
C CYS A 52 -15.82 1.69 4.21
N ASN A 53 -16.55 2.69 4.65
CA ASN A 53 -18.00 2.61 4.79
C ASN A 53 -18.68 2.46 3.43
N GLU A 54 -18.25 3.25 2.44
CA GLU A 54 -18.74 3.14 1.06
C GLU A 54 -18.52 1.73 0.47
N TYR A 55 -17.39 1.10 0.81
CA TYR A 55 -17.09 -0.27 0.37
C TYR A 55 -18.09 -1.31 0.91
N PHE A 56 -18.46 -1.19 2.18
CA PHE A 56 -19.46 -2.08 2.77
C PHE A 56 -20.91 -1.81 2.28
N GLU A 57 -21.21 -0.57 1.90
CA GLU A 57 -22.51 -0.16 1.39
C GLU A 57 -22.71 -0.47 -0.09
N LYS A 58 -21.72 -0.16 -0.93
CA LYS A 58 -21.81 -0.20 -2.40
C LYS A 58 -21.14 -1.42 -3.02
N GLY A 59 -20.23 -2.07 -2.29
CA GLY A 59 -19.44 -3.20 -2.78
C GLY A 59 -18.14 -2.80 -3.46
N LYS A 60 -17.33 -3.81 -3.75
CA LYS A 60 -15.96 -3.68 -4.25
C LYS A 60 -15.87 -2.94 -5.58
N ASP A 61 -16.68 -3.35 -6.55
CA ASP A 61 -16.53 -2.90 -7.93
C ASP A 61 -16.88 -1.42 -8.09
N ASP A 62 -17.94 -0.97 -7.41
CA ASP A 62 -18.37 0.43 -7.41
C ASP A 62 -17.33 1.33 -6.76
N VAL A 63 -16.76 0.92 -5.63
CA VAL A 63 -15.74 1.70 -4.92
C VAL A 63 -14.43 1.76 -5.69
N VAL A 64 -14.01 0.66 -6.32
CA VAL A 64 -12.83 0.64 -7.19
C VAL A 64 -13.02 1.59 -8.37
N ALA A 65 -14.18 1.55 -9.03
CA ALA A 65 -14.49 2.47 -10.12
C ALA A 65 -14.48 3.94 -9.68
N LEU A 66 -15.04 4.21 -8.50
CA LEU A 66 -15.09 5.55 -7.90
C LEU A 66 -13.70 6.14 -7.60
N LEU A 67 -12.76 5.30 -7.14
CA LEU A 67 -11.41 5.71 -6.75
C LEU A 67 -10.41 5.75 -7.90
N LYS A 68 -10.71 5.12 -9.02
CA LYS A 68 -9.76 4.85 -10.11
C LYS A 68 -8.95 6.07 -10.53
N ASP A 69 -9.62 7.19 -10.80
CA ASP A 69 -8.96 8.40 -11.31
C ASP A 69 -8.16 9.11 -10.23
N ASP A 70 -8.66 9.16 -9.01
CA ASP A 70 -7.98 9.81 -7.89
C ASP A 70 -6.74 9.03 -7.45
N VAL A 71 -6.85 7.69 -7.41
CA VAL A 71 -5.70 6.81 -7.14
C VAL A 71 -4.67 6.90 -8.25
N ALA A 72 -5.07 6.91 -9.53
CA ALA A 72 -4.14 7.06 -10.64
C ALA A 72 -3.35 8.38 -10.56
N LYS A 73 -4.00 9.49 -10.23
CA LYS A 73 -3.34 10.79 -10.01
C LYS A 73 -2.38 10.74 -8.83
N ALA A 74 -2.77 10.10 -7.73
CA ALA A 74 -1.94 9.98 -6.54
C ALA A 74 -0.70 9.11 -6.80
N VAL A 75 -0.85 8.01 -7.54
CA VAL A 75 0.29 7.17 -7.97
C VAL A 75 1.24 7.97 -8.86
N SER A 76 0.73 8.69 -9.87
CA SER A 76 1.56 9.55 -10.73
C SER A 76 2.29 10.65 -9.94
N HIS A 77 1.66 11.17 -8.87
CA HIS A 77 2.33 12.12 -7.97
C HIS A 77 3.54 11.48 -7.25
N ILE A 78 3.38 10.27 -6.73
CA ILE A 78 4.48 9.54 -6.09
C ILE A 78 5.57 9.19 -7.10
N GLU A 79 5.21 8.71 -8.29
CA GLU A 79 6.14 8.40 -9.38
C GLU A 79 7.05 9.59 -9.71
N ASN A 80 6.47 10.79 -9.82
CA ASN A 80 7.21 12.01 -10.09
C ASN A 80 8.16 12.39 -8.94
N LEU A 81 7.73 12.25 -7.69
CA LEU A 81 8.54 12.56 -6.52
C LEU A 81 9.70 11.55 -6.33
N MET A 82 9.46 10.28 -6.66
CA MET A 82 10.44 9.20 -6.50
C MET A 82 11.31 9.01 -7.74
N ASN A 83 11.00 9.69 -8.86
CA ASN A 83 11.63 9.47 -10.15
C ASN A 83 11.68 7.98 -10.53
N SER A 84 10.59 7.27 -10.33
CA SER A 84 10.42 5.84 -10.59
C SER A 84 8.99 5.58 -11.04
N LYS A 85 8.71 4.43 -11.63
CA LYS A 85 7.40 4.17 -12.21
C LYS A 85 6.83 2.85 -11.73
N PHE A 86 5.54 2.84 -11.41
CA PHE A 86 4.84 1.64 -10.98
C PHE A 86 4.74 0.63 -12.13
N GLY A 87 5.25 -0.58 -11.92
CA GLY A 87 5.30 -1.63 -12.95
C GLY A 87 6.42 -1.49 -13.98
N ASP A 88 7.31 -0.51 -13.84
CA ASP A 88 8.48 -0.38 -14.71
C ASP A 88 9.53 -1.44 -14.35
N VAL A 89 10.12 -2.09 -15.37
CA VAL A 89 11.09 -3.16 -15.17
C VAL A 89 12.47 -2.61 -14.79
N ASP A 90 12.86 -1.48 -15.36
CA ASP A 90 14.22 -0.94 -15.16
C ASP A 90 14.33 -0.09 -13.89
N ASN A 91 13.26 0.66 -13.57
CA ASN A 91 13.23 1.54 -12.41
C ASN A 91 11.89 1.48 -11.67
N PRO A 92 11.56 0.32 -11.06
CA PRO A 92 10.25 0.10 -10.46
C PRO A 92 10.01 0.98 -9.22
N LEU A 93 8.80 1.54 -9.15
CA LEU A 93 8.26 2.08 -7.92
C LEU A 93 7.61 0.93 -7.13
N LEU A 94 8.14 0.65 -5.95
CA LEU A 94 7.54 -0.31 -5.02
C LEU A 94 6.92 0.44 -3.85
N VAL A 95 5.69 0.09 -3.49
CA VAL A 95 4.95 0.75 -2.42
C VAL A 95 4.53 -0.24 -1.32
N SER A 96 4.36 0.29 -0.10
CA SER A 96 3.72 -0.43 0.99
C SER A 96 2.28 0.02 1.13
N VAL A 97 1.35 -0.91 1.13
CA VAL A 97 -0.07 -0.64 1.45
C VAL A 97 -0.32 -1.04 2.90
N ARG A 98 -0.87 -0.13 3.67
CA ARG A 98 -1.16 -0.33 5.08
C ARG A 98 -2.60 -0.01 5.36
N SER A 99 -3.32 -0.92 6.01
CA SER A 99 -4.64 -0.62 6.52
C SER A 99 -4.55 0.40 7.65
N GLY A 100 -5.54 1.28 7.72
CA GLY A 100 -5.68 2.29 8.76
C GLY A 100 -7.05 2.22 9.43
N ALA A 101 -7.12 2.60 10.71
CA ALA A 101 -8.37 2.75 11.43
C ALA A 101 -8.30 3.98 12.32
N ARG A 102 -9.48 4.46 12.74
CA ARG A 102 -9.59 5.57 13.72
C ARG A 102 -8.90 5.21 15.03
N ALA A 103 -9.11 3.97 15.48
CA ALA A 103 -8.43 3.38 16.64
C ALA A 103 -7.46 2.31 16.15
N SER A 104 -6.18 2.44 16.49
CA SER A 104 -5.16 1.46 16.12
C SER A 104 -4.90 0.52 17.29
N MET A 105 -5.05 -0.79 17.05
CA MET A 105 -4.58 -1.81 17.98
C MET A 105 -3.39 -2.57 17.39
N PRO A 106 -2.32 -2.80 18.14
CA PRO A 106 -1.20 -3.61 17.67
C PRO A 106 -1.66 -5.00 17.20
N GLY A 107 -1.18 -5.45 16.04
CA GLY A 107 -1.49 -6.77 15.48
C GLY A 107 -2.82 -6.90 14.74
N MET A 108 -3.65 -5.85 14.68
CA MET A 108 -4.94 -5.90 13.94
C MET A 108 -4.87 -5.31 12.52
N MET A 109 -3.70 -4.84 12.10
CA MET A 109 -3.57 -4.05 10.87
C MET A 109 -2.65 -4.76 9.90
N ASP A 110 -3.21 -5.12 8.76
CA ASP A 110 -2.46 -5.78 7.70
C ASP A 110 -1.57 -4.77 6.95
N THR A 111 -0.44 -5.27 6.48
CA THR A 111 0.49 -4.53 5.63
C THR A 111 0.88 -5.42 4.46
N ILE A 112 0.88 -4.86 3.25
CA ILE A 112 1.41 -5.50 2.06
C ILE A 112 2.64 -4.71 1.64
N LEU A 113 3.79 -5.36 1.62
CA LEU A 113 5.05 -4.77 1.21
C LEU A 113 5.33 -5.08 -0.26
N ASN A 114 6.10 -4.21 -0.90
CA ASN A 114 6.62 -4.39 -2.26
C ASN A 114 5.54 -4.56 -3.33
N LEU A 115 4.38 -3.94 -3.14
CA LEU A 115 3.36 -3.86 -4.20
C LEU A 115 3.96 -3.13 -5.41
N GLY A 116 3.87 -3.75 -6.57
CA GLY A 116 4.51 -3.35 -7.81
C GLY A 116 5.46 -4.41 -8.36
N LEU A 117 5.83 -5.43 -7.55
CA LEU A 117 6.56 -6.60 -8.03
C LEU A 117 5.63 -7.52 -8.85
N ASN A 118 6.19 -8.07 -9.91
CA ASN A 118 5.66 -9.16 -10.73
C ASN A 118 6.85 -9.92 -11.35
N ASP A 119 6.58 -10.90 -12.19
CA ASP A 119 7.61 -11.75 -12.78
C ASP A 119 8.67 -10.96 -13.57
N ASP A 120 8.27 -9.92 -14.29
CA ASP A 120 9.19 -9.09 -15.08
C ASP A 120 9.95 -8.08 -14.19
N VAL A 121 9.25 -7.45 -13.25
CA VAL A 121 9.82 -6.42 -12.35
C VAL A 121 10.84 -7.02 -11.39
N VAL A 122 10.67 -8.27 -10.93
CA VAL A 122 11.65 -8.92 -10.05
C VAL A 122 13.00 -9.11 -10.73
N GLU A 123 12.99 -9.44 -12.03
CA GLU A 123 14.21 -9.53 -12.84
C GLU A 123 14.95 -8.18 -12.92
N GLY A 124 14.18 -7.11 -13.15
CA GLY A 124 14.73 -5.75 -13.15
C GLY A 124 15.31 -5.35 -11.79
N LEU A 125 14.61 -5.68 -10.71
CA LEU A 125 15.09 -5.45 -9.35
C LEU A 125 16.38 -6.21 -9.06
N ALA A 126 16.47 -7.48 -9.49
CA ALA A 126 17.67 -8.31 -9.34
C ALA A 126 18.87 -7.68 -10.06
N LYS A 127 18.69 -7.25 -11.30
CA LYS A 127 19.72 -6.55 -12.08
C LYS A 127 20.15 -5.23 -11.43
N LYS A 128 19.17 -4.40 -11.01
CA LYS A 128 19.43 -3.10 -10.39
C LYS A 128 20.17 -3.19 -9.07
N THR A 129 19.86 -4.18 -8.25
CA THR A 129 20.48 -4.38 -6.93
C THR A 129 21.75 -5.21 -6.98
N GLY A 130 21.96 -5.97 -8.06
CA GLY A 130 23.03 -6.98 -8.13
C GLY A 130 22.83 -8.14 -7.13
N ASN A 131 21.62 -8.32 -6.62
CA ASN A 131 21.32 -9.30 -5.58
C ASN A 131 20.00 -10.04 -5.90
N GLU A 132 20.11 -11.13 -6.62
CA GLU A 132 18.96 -11.97 -7.00
C GLU A 132 18.22 -12.50 -5.78
N ARG A 133 18.96 -12.97 -4.77
CA ARG A 133 18.35 -13.50 -3.54
C ARG A 133 17.45 -12.48 -2.86
N PHE A 134 17.91 -11.22 -2.76
CA PHE A 134 17.11 -10.14 -2.19
C PHE A 134 15.85 -9.88 -3.03
N ALA A 135 15.99 -9.83 -4.35
CA ALA A 135 14.87 -9.53 -5.25
C ALA A 135 13.80 -10.63 -5.16
N TYR A 136 14.19 -11.90 -5.27
CA TYR A 136 13.25 -13.02 -5.21
C TYR A 136 12.66 -13.25 -3.82
N ASP A 137 13.41 -13.06 -2.73
CA ASP A 137 12.83 -13.11 -1.38
C ASP A 137 11.82 -11.98 -1.15
N SER A 138 12.08 -10.79 -1.68
CA SER A 138 11.12 -9.67 -1.66
C SER A 138 9.85 -10.00 -2.44
N TYR A 139 9.98 -10.64 -3.60
CA TYR A 139 8.85 -11.07 -4.42
C TYR A 139 8.06 -12.19 -3.74
N ARG A 140 8.74 -13.21 -3.23
CA ARG A 140 8.10 -14.29 -2.44
C ARG A 140 7.26 -13.73 -1.29
N ARG A 141 7.82 -12.81 -0.50
CA ARG A 141 7.09 -12.17 0.60
C ARG A 141 5.89 -11.37 0.12
N PHE A 142 6.02 -10.66 -1.00
CA PHE A 142 4.91 -9.94 -1.59
C PHE A 142 3.78 -10.90 -1.99
N VAL A 143 4.09 -11.98 -2.70
CA VAL A 143 3.10 -12.98 -3.13
C VAL A 143 2.39 -13.60 -1.92
N GLN A 144 3.15 -13.96 -0.87
CA GLN A 144 2.58 -14.52 0.36
C GLN A 144 1.65 -13.52 1.05
N MET A 145 2.08 -12.28 1.27
CA MET A 145 1.24 -11.25 1.91
C MET A 145 0.01 -10.92 1.07
N TYR A 146 0.14 -10.85 -0.25
CA TYR A 146 -1.00 -10.60 -1.13
C TYR A 146 -1.99 -11.76 -1.11
N GLY A 147 -1.51 -12.99 -1.16
CA GLY A 147 -2.34 -14.19 -1.06
C GLY A 147 -3.10 -14.28 0.26
N ASP A 148 -2.41 -14.06 1.37
CA ASP A 148 -3.02 -14.11 2.70
C ASP A 148 -4.01 -12.95 2.94
N VAL A 149 -3.61 -11.71 2.67
CA VAL A 149 -4.38 -10.51 3.04
C VAL A 149 -5.47 -10.18 2.01
N VAL A 150 -5.15 -10.22 0.70
CA VAL A 150 -6.09 -9.78 -0.35
C VAL A 150 -6.95 -10.94 -0.84
N LEU A 151 -6.36 -12.12 -1.05
CA LEU A 151 -7.08 -13.27 -1.56
C LEU A 151 -7.66 -14.17 -0.47
N GLY A 152 -7.28 -13.95 0.80
CA GLY A 152 -7.77 -14.71 1.94
C GLY A 152 -7.32 -16.18 1.93
N MET A 153 -6.15 -16.47 1.35
CA MET A 153 -5.56 -17.82 1.26
C MET A 153 -5.00 -18.23 2.62
N LYS A 154 -5.89 -18.66 3.52
CA LYS A 154 -5.55 -19.09 4.87
C LYS A 154 -5.83 -20.58 5.04
N PRO A 155 -5.15 -21.25 5.99
CA PRO A 155 -5.49 -22.62 6.38
C PRO A 155 -6.98 -22.74 6.71
N VAL A 156 -7.61 -23.82 6.25
CA VAL A 156 -9.04 -24.08 6.49
C VAL A 156 -9.28 -24.39 7.98
N ASN A 157 -8.35 -25.14 8.59
CA ASN A 157 -8.35 -25.45 10.02
C ASN A 157 -7.10 -24.90 10.68
N LYS A 158 -7.16 -24.65 12.00
CA LYS A 158 -6.00 -24.14 12.78
C LYS A 158 -4.81 -25.09 12.83
N GLU A 159 -5.02 -26.37 12.52
CA GLU A 159 -4.00 -27.42 12.53
C GLU A 159 -3.38 -27.64 11.16
N ASP A 160 -3.96 -27.04 10.11
CA ASP A 160 -3.45 -27.17 8.75
C ASP A 160 -2.20 -26.29 8.56
N ILE A 161 -1.26 -26.76 7.75
CA ILE A 161 -0.07 -25.98 7.38
C ILE A 161 -0.49 -24.82 6.47
N ASP A 162 0.11 -23.67 6.69
CA ASP A 162 -0.08 -22.51 5.80
C ASP A 162 0.21 -22.90 4.34
N PRO A 163 -0.66 -22.55 3.37
CA PRO A 163 -0.49 -22.95 1.96
C PRO A 163 0.87 -22.55 1.36
N PHE A 164 1.42 -21.43 1.79
CA PHE A 164 2.72 -20.94 1.32
C PHE A 164 3.88 -21.68 1.99
N GLU A 165 3.76 -22.02 3.28
CA GLU A 165 4.76 -22.83 3.98
C GLU A 165 4.81 -24.24 3.45
N ALA A 166 3.69 -24.82 3.04
CA ALA A 166 3.63 -26.15 2.44
C ALA A 166 4.40 -26.25 1.10
N ILE A 167 4.57 -25.13 0.39
CA ILE A 167 5.32 -25.08 -0.88
C ILE A 167 6.83 -24.91 -0.63
N ILE A 168 7.22 -24.30 0.49
CA ILE A 168 8.61 -23.96 0.80
C ILE A 168 9.36 -25.14 1.45
N GLN A 169 8.64 -26.10 2.05
CA GLN A 169 9.20 -27.35 2.61
C GLN A 169 9.58 -28.33 1.51
#